data_7c6aeab03107fb8fd2090e6b8bdb5153
#
_entry.id   7c6aeab03107fb8fd2090e6b8bdb5153
#
_cell.length_a   1.000
_cell.length_b   1.000
_cell.length_c   1.000
_cell.angle_alpha   90.00
_cell.angle_beta   90.00
_cell.angle_gamma   90.00
#
_symmetry.space_group_name_H-M   'P 1'
#
loop_
_entity.id
_entity.type
_entity.pdbx_description
1 polymer ?
#
loop_
_entity_poly.entity_id
_entity_poly.type
_entity_poly.pdbx_seq_one_letter_code
_entity_poly.pdbx_strand_id
1 'polypeptide(L)'
;MIWDRERYIAHCNFEFTGREMFCELFGLLIGLEEEWQRQGASAKEIALTAFDWDYVLKAPLAGNCEAITGLTPRVLEETPEFTVSVDEMGRKTKLCRQSATIPLPMEYPVKTMDDWLKVKHWYEFSEERIDRETLLHQKELRDKGYLTIQWVPGGFDEPRQLMGEEELCIACYEEPELIADMLETIGNTCVKVMERVAEIVPIDCLSIHEDLSLIHI
;
A
#
# COMPACT_ATOMS: atom_id res chain seq x y z
N MET A 1 -4.07 17.69 -15.96
CA MET A 1 -3.28 18.87 -15.48
C MET A 1 -2.31 18.40 -14.40
N ILE A 2 -1.13 19.02 -14.28
CA ILE A 2 -0.19 18.70 -13.19
C ILE A 2 -0.50 19.62 -11.99
N TRP A 3 -0.67 19.01 -10.82
CA TRP A 3 -0.85 19.70 -9.55
C TRP A 3 0.44 19.67 -8.76
N ASP A 4 0.88 20.83 -8.30
CA ASP A 4 1.98 20.95 -7.35
C ASP A 4 1.50 20.73 -5.91
N ARG A 5 2.45 20.76 -4.98
CA ARG A 5 2.24 20.57 -3.55
C ARG A 5 1.24 21.56 -2.96
N GLU A 6 1.36 22.84 -3.29
CA GLU A 6 0.54 23.90 -2.69
C GLU A 6 -0.93 23.76 -3.08
N ARG A 7 -1.18 23.54 -4.38
CA ARG A 7 -2.52 23.32 -4.89
C ARG A 7 -3.18 22.06 -4.33
N TYR A 8 -2.42 20.97 -4.20
CA TYR A 8 -2.95 19.74 -3.63
C TYR A 8 -3.30 19.88 -2.15
N ILE A 9 -2.45 20.55 -1.35
CA ILE A 9 -2.71 20.79 0.07
C ILE A 9 -3.91 21.72 0.24
N ALA A 10 -4.05 22.79 -0.56
CA ALA A 10 -5.22 23.65 -0.56
C ALA A 10 -6.51 22.86 -0.85
N HIS A 11 -6.48 21.98 -1.84
CA HIS A 11 -7.61 21.10 -2.14
C HIS A 11 -7.98 20.18 -0.96
N CYS A 12 -6.99 19.57 -0.30
CA CYS A 12 -7.20 18.75 0.89
C CYS A 12 -7.75 19.54 2.09
N ASN A 13 -7.49 20.84 2.14
CA ASN A 13 -8.04 21.77 3.13
C ASN A 13 -9.42 22.35 2.72
N PHE A 14 -10.05 21.77 1.70
CA PHE A 14 -11.35 22.23 1.15
C PHE A 14 -11.33 23.65 0.58
N GLU A 15 -10.17 24.16 0.20
CA GLU A 15 -10.05 25.43 -0.49
C GLU A 15 -10.37 25.25 -1.98
N PHE A 16 -11.08 26.22 -2.57
CA PHE A 16 -11.40 26.15 -3.99
C PHE A 16 -10.16 26.40 -4.86
N THR A 17 -9.75 25.39 -5.60
CA THR A 17 -8.56 25.40 -6.46
C THR A 17 -8.86 25.58 -7.95
N GLY A 18 -10.09 26.06 -8.28
CA GLY A 18 -10.55 26.34 -9.62
C GLY A 18 -11.40 25.22 -10.23
N ARG A 19 -11.10 23.96 -9.96
CA ARG A 19 -11.91 22.78 -10.30
C ARG A 19 -11.58 21.62 -9.37
N GLU A 20 -12.48 20.66 -9.31
CA GLU A 20 -12.24 19.39 -8.64
C GLU A 20 -11.12 18.59 -9.34
N MET A 21 -10.41 17.79 -8.58
CA MET A 21 -9.38 16.89 -9.10
C MET A 21 -10.01 15.70 -9.81
N PHE A 22 -9.56 15.41 -11.02
CA PHE A 22 -9.97 14.26 -11.80
C PHE A 22 -8.75 13.38 -12.08
N CYS A 23 -8.61 12.30 -11.34
CA CYS A 23 -7.44 11.43 -11.42
C CYS A 23 -7.82 9.96 -11.61
N GLU A 24 -6.90 9.23 -12.20
CA GLU A 24 -6.89 7.78 -12.27
C GLU A 24 -5.74 7.27 -11.39
N LEU A 25 -5.99 6.20 -10.64
CA LEU A 25 -5.07 5.70 -9.63
C LEU A 25 -4.34 4.41 -10.06
N PHE A 26 -5.06 3.48 -10.72
CA PHE A 26 -4.59 2.11 -10.92
C PHE A 26 -4.07 1.81 -12.32
N GLY A 27 -4.47 2.57 -13.33
CA GLY A 27 -4.24 2.19 -14.72
C GLY A 27 -5.15 1.05 -15.18
N LEU A 28 -4.84 0.45 -16.32
CA LEU A 28 -5.59 -0.69 -16.83
C LEU A 28 -5.23 -1.96 -16.05
N LEU A 29 -6.25 -2.62 -15.52
CA LEU A 29 -6.08 -3.93 -14.89
C LEU A 29 -5.77 -5.01 -15.93
N ILE A 30 -5.22 -6.14 -15.49
CA ILE A 30 -4.83 -7.27 -16.34
C ILE A 30 -6.04 -7.71 -17.19
N GLY A 31 -5.82 -7.80 -18.51
CA GLY A 31 -6.84 -8.20 -19.48
C GLY A 31 -7.70 -7.07 -20.05
N LEU A 32 -7.72 -5.88 -19.44
CA LEU A 32 -8.48 -4.74 -19.96
C LEU A 32 -7.86 -4.15 -21.23
N GLU A 33 -6.55 -4.17 -21.37
CA GLU A 33 -5.89 -3.69 -22.57
C GLU A 33 -6.35 -4.45 -23.81
N GLU A 34 -6.32 -5.78 -23.75
CA GLU A 34 -6.76 -6.64 -24.85
C GLU A 34 -8.26 -6.51 -25.12
N GLU A 35 -9.06 -6.32 -24.08
CA GLU A 35 -10.50 -6.12 -24.24
C GLU A 35 -10.78 -4.79 -24.91
N TRP A 36 -10.17 -3.70 -24.49
CA TRP A 36 -10.32 -2.39 -25.10
C TRP A 36 -9.83 -2.35 -26.54
N GLN A 37 -8.71 -3.03 -26.83
CA GLN A 37 -8.20 -3.19 -28.21
C GLN A 37 -9.22 -3.92 -29.09
N ARG A 38 -9.86 -4.97 -28.61
CA ARG A 38 -10.92 -5.68 -29.34
C ARG A 38 -12.17 -4.81 -29.57
N GLN A 39 -12.45 -3.89 -28.66
CA GLN A 39 -13.54 -2.92 -28.78
C GLN A 39 -13.17 -1.72 -29.68
N GLY A 40 -11.95 -1.64 -30.16
CA GLY A 40 -11.48 -0.61 -31.09
C GLY A 40 -10.90 0.64 -30.43
N ALA A 41 -10.49 0.54 -29.14
CA ALA A 41 -9.82 1.63 -28.48
C ALA A 41 -8.51 2.01 -29.17
N SER A 42 -8.26 3.31 -29.25
CA SER A 42 -7.03 3.87 -29.80
C SER A 42 -5.84 3.65 -28.86
N ALA A 43 -4.63 3.74 -29.40
CA ALA A 43 -3.41 3.66 -28.58
C ALA A 43 -3.35 4.73 -27.47
N LYS A 44 -3.97 5.90 -27.68
CA LYS A 44 -4.05 6.95 -26.65
C LYS A 44 -5.02 6.60 -25.54
N GLU A 45 -6.13 5.94 -25.85
CA GLU A 45 -7.08 5.45 -24.84
C GLU A 45 -6.46 4.32 -24.02
N ILE A 46 -5.80 3.37 -24.65
CA ILE A 46 -5.06 2.30 -23.97
C ILE A 46 -3.97 2.86 -23.05
N ALA A 47 -3.21 3.86 -23.53
CA ALA A 47 -2.21 4.53 -22.71
C ALA A 47 -2.81 5.52 -21.69
N LEU A 48 -4.13 5.63 -21.59
CA LEU A 48 -4.88 6.57 -20.74
C LEU A 48 -4.55 8.05 -21.00
N THR A 49 -3.82 8.37 -22.06
CA THR A 49 -3.43 9.74 -22.43
C THR A 49 -4.51 10.49 -23.23
N ALA A 50 -5.57 9.80 -23.63
CA ALA A 50 -6.75 10.42 -24.26
C ALA A 50 -7.64 11.15 -23.24
N PHE A 51 -7.47 10.86 -21.95
CA PHE A 51 -8.27 11.43 -20.87
C PHE A 51 -7.55 12.62 -20.23
N ASP A 52 -8.31 13.61 -19.80
CA ASP A 52 -7.76 14.82 -19.20
C ASP A 52 -7.54 14.66 -17.68
N TRP A 53 -6.74 13.66 -17.32
CA TRP A 53 -6.38 13.36 -15.93
C TRP A 53 -5.55 14.47 -15.28
N ASP A 54 -5.78 14.64 -13.97
CA ASP A 54 -4.91 15.42 -13.10
C ASP A 54 -3.90 14.50 -12.41
N TYR A 55 -2.67 14.96 -12.31
CA TYR A 55 -1.59 14.25 -11.63
C TYR A 55 -0.95 15.16 -10.58
N VAL A 56 -0.65 14.61 -9.42
CA VAL A 56 0.10 15.31 -8.39
C VAL A 56 1.59 14.98 -8.52
N LEU A 57 2.43 16.00 -8.45
CA LEU A 57 3.87 15.78 -8.30
C LEU A 57 4.13 15.18 -6.90
N LYS A 58 4.44 13.90 -6.83
CA LYS A 58 4.63 13.14 -5.59
C LYS A 58 6.08 12.75 -5.39
N ALA A 59 6.56 12.84 -4.16
CA ALA A 59 7.81 12.27 -3.68
C ALA A 59 7.47 11.33 -2.50
N PRO A 60 7.17 10.03 -2.79
CA PRO A 60 6.96 9.03 -1.75
C PRO A 60 8.21 8.88 -0.90
N LEU A 61 8.11 9.06 0.41
CA LEU A 61 9.26 9.10 1.30
C LEU A 61 9.87 7.72 1.54
N ALA A 62 11.19 7.67 1.57
CA ALA A 62 11.97 6.44 1.70
C ALA A 62 12.16 6.03 3.17
N GLY A 63 11.06 6.04 3.91
CA GLY A 63 10.93 5.44 5.24
C GLY A 63 10.02 4.22 5.17
N ASN A 64 10.53 3.03 5.43
CA ASN A 64 9.78 1.79 5.32
C ASN A 64 9.04 1.48 6.63
N CYS A 65 7.72 1.62 6.63
CA CYS A 65 6.82 1.23 7.73
C CYS A 65 6.24 -0.19 7.58
N GLU A 66 6.42 -0.82 6.42
CA GLU A 66 5.84 -2.12 6.07
C GLU A 66 6.67 -3.28 6.61
N ALA A 67 6.15 -4.51 6.47
CA ALA A 67 6.87 -5.72 6.84
C ALA A 67 8.17 -5.88 6.05
N ILE A 68 9.28 -6.20 6.74
CA ILE A 68 10.53 -6.65 6.12
C ILE A 68 10.65 -8.14 6.36
N THR A 69 10.06 -8.93 5.48
CA THR A 69 9.95 -10.38 5.66
C THR A 69 11.20 -11.15 5.27
N GLY A 70 11.95 -10.66 4.29
CA GLY A 70 13.08 -11.39 3.69
C GLY A 70 12.66 -12.66 2.94
N LEU A 71 11.36 -12.91 2.80
CA LEU A 71 10.84 -14.08 2.09
C LEU A 71 10.90 -13.86 0.57
N THR A 72 11.20 -14.93 -0.15
CA THR A 72 11.16 -14.94 -1.62
C THR A 72 9.89 -15.66 -2.07
N PRO A 73 9.03 -15.02 -2.88
CA PRO A 73 7.86 -15.67 -3.46
C PRO A 73 8.23 -16.94 -4.23
N ARG A 74 7.38 -17.96 -4.15
CA ARG A 74 7.60 -19.23 -4.88
C ARG A 74 6.31 -19.81 -5.40
N VAL A 75 6.35 -20.32 -6.62
CA VAL A 75 5.25 -21.07 -7.21
C VAL A 75 5.24 -22.49 -6.64
N LEU A 76 4.08 -22.95 -6.18
CA LEU A 76 3.85 -24.30 -5.68
C LEU A 76 3.20 -25.19 -6.74
N GLU A 77 2.27 -24.61 -7.50
CA GLU A 77 1.53 -25.33 -8.55
C GLU A 77 1.18 -24.35 -9.66
N GLU A 78 1.30 -24.78 -10.91
CA GLU A 78 0.94 -24.01 -12.08
C GLU A 78 0.20 -24.86 -13.09
N THR A 79 -0.99 -24.39 -13.50
CA THR A 79 -1.81 -25.00 -14.55
C THR A 79 -2.26 -23.91 -15.55
N PRO A 80 -2.87 -24.27 -16.69
CA PRO A 80 -3.45 -23.29 -17.59
C PRO A 80 -4.54 -22.43 -16.95
N GLU A 81 -5.25 -22.97 -15.95
CA GLU A 81 -6.40 -22.35 -15.29
C GLU A 81 -6.01 -21.50 -14.08
N PHE A 82 -4.97 -21.91 -13.34
CA PHE A 82 -4.59 -21.23 -12.11
C PHE A 82 -3.11 -21.37 -11.77
N THR A 83 -2.63 -20.49 -10.90
CA THR A 83 -1.32 -20.57 -10.24
C THR A 83 -1.54 -20.53 -8.73
N VAL A 84 -0.91 -21.46 -8.00
CA VAL A 84 -0.81 -21.41 -6.53
C VAL A 84 0.62 -21.04 -6.16
N SER A 85 0.78 -20.06 -5.29
CA SER A 85 2.09 -19.56 -4.86
C SER A 85 2.11 -19.22 -3.38
N VAL A 86 3.31 -19.10 -2.83
CA VAL A 86 3.54 -18.40 -1.57
C VAL A 86 4.11 -17.04 -1.91
N ASP A 87 3.52 -15.98 -1.39
CA ASP A 87 3.95 -14.61 -1.63
C ASP A 87 5.03 -14.13 -0.63
N GLU A 88 5.44 -12.87 -0.76
CA GLU A 88 6.42 -12.23 0.11
C GLU A 88 5.99 -12.07 1.57
N MET A 89 4.67 -12.13 1.85
CA MET A 89 4.11 -12.13 3.20
C MET A 89 3.98 -13.53 3.80
N GLY A 90 4.38 -14.58 3.04
CA GLY A 90 4.24 -15.97 3.46
C GLY A 90 2.83 -16.54 3.30
N ARG A 91 1.90 -15.81 2.67
CA ARG A 91 0.54 -16.28 2.40
C ARG A 91 0.55 -17.26 1.23
N LYS A 92 -0.22 -18.32 1.34
CA LYS A 92 -0.51 -19.17 0.21
C LYS A 92 -1.65 -18.58 -0.60
N THR A 93 -1.40 -18.23 -1.84
CA THR A 93 -2.33 -17.52 -2.71
C THR A 93 -2.67 -18.34 -3.94
N LYS A 94 -3.87 -18.09 -4.52
CA LYS A 94 -4.32 -18.67 -5.78
C LYS A 94 -4.78 -17.59 -6.75
N LEU A 95 -4.18 -17.55 -7.93
CA LEU A 95 -4.60 -16.72 -9.05
C LEU A 95 -5.34 -17.58 -10.08
N CYS A 96 -6.62 -17.31 -10.31
CA CYS A 96 -7.41 -17.91 -11.38
C CYS A 96 -7.29 -17.05 -12.65
N ARG A 97 -6.58 -17.55 -13.66
CA ARG A 97 -6.14 -16.74 -14.83
C ARG A 97 -7.25 -16.16 -15.72
N GLN A 98 -8.44 -16.76 -15.69
CA GLN A 98 -9.56 -16.32 -16.55
C GLN A 98 -10.59 -15.45 -15.83
N SER A 99 -10.54 -15.39 -14.51
CA SER A 99 -11.59 -14.76 -13.70
C SER A 99 -11.07 -13.82 -12.61
N ALA A 100 -9.76 -13.76 -12.40
CA ALA A 100 -9.17 -12.91 -11.36
C ALA A 100 -7.92 -12.20 -11.87
N THR A 101 -7.75 -10.96 -11.44
CA THR A 101 -6.56 -10.13 -11.71
C THR A 101 -5.62 -10.05 -10.50
N ILE A 102 -6.12 -10.48 -9.33
CA ILE A 102 -5.40 -10.45 -8.06
C ILE A 102 -5.40 -11.86 -7.45
N PRO A 103 -4.24 -12.38 -7.00
CA PRO A 103 -4.19 -13.63 -6.26
C PRO A 103 -4.97 -13.52 -4.96
N LEU A 104 -5.86 -14.48 -4.70
CA LEU A 104 -6.61 -14.55 -3.46
C LEU A 104 -5.86 -15.40 -2.43
N PRO A 105 -5.63 -14.90 -1.21
CA PRO A 105 -5.05 -15.69 -0.13
C PRO A 105 -5.94 -16.87 0.26
N MET A 106 -5.32 -18.03 0.48
CA MET A 106 -5.96 -19.26 0.93
C MET A 106 -5.52 -19.64 2.34
N GLU A 107 -4.29 -19.28 2.69
CA GLU A 107 -3.69 -19.54 3.99
C GLU A 107 -2.85 -18.32 4.41
N TYR A 108 -2.84 -18.04 5.69
CA TYR A 108 -2.18 -16.88 6.29
C TYR A 108 -1.12 -17.33 7.30
N PRO A 109 -0.05 -16.52 7.52
CA PRO A 109 1.06 -16.90 8.38
C PRO A 109 0.75 -16.86 9.88
N VAL A 110 -0.25 -16.09 10.32
CA VAL A 110 -0.57 -15.89 11.73
C VAL A 110 -1.98 -16.38 12.03
N LYS A 111 -2.10 -17.23 13.07
CA LYS A 111 -3.38 -17.66 13.65
C LYS A 111 -3.39 -17.52 15.16
N THR A 112 -2.22 -17.57 15.79
CA THR A 112 -2.05 -17.56 17.23
C THR A 112 -0.97 -16.57 17.65
N MET A 113 -0.90 -16.25 18.95
CA MET A 113 0.21 -15.48 19.52
C MET A 113 1.58 -16.10 19.19
N ASP A 114 1.70 -17.44 19.25
CA ASP A 114 2.95 -18.13 18.94
C ASP A 114 3.37 -17.96 17.46
N ASP A 115 2.41 -17.87 16.55
CA ASP A 115 2.72 -17.60 15.14
C ASP A 115 3.12 -16.14 14.95
N TRP A 116 2.44 -15.21 15.60
CA TRP A 116 2.80 -13.80 15.59
C TRP A 116 4.22 -13.57 16.10
N LEU A 117 4.60 -14.18 17.20
CA LEU A 117 5.93 -14.04 17.78
C LEU A 117 7.05 -14.49 16.83
N LYS A 118 6.78 -15.44 15.92
CA LYS A 118 7.75 -15.87 14.89
C LYS A 118 7.99 -14.81 13.82
N VAL A 119 6.97 -14.00 13.50
CA VAL A 119 7.02 -13.01 12.44
C VAL A 119 7.09 -11.56 12.95
N LYS A 120 6.91 -11.32 14.23
CA LYS A 120 6.93 -10.00 14.87
C LYS A 120 8.15 -9.17 14.48
N HIS A 121 9.32 -9.80 14.33
CA HIS A 121 10.56 -9.13 13.94
C HIS A 121 10.50 -8.49 12.55
N TRP A 122 9.56 -8.88 11.68
CA TRP A 122 9.33 -8.22 10.39
C TRP A 122 8.91 -6.75 10.55
N TYR A 123 8.29 -6.44 11.69
CA TYR A 123 7.76 -5.12 12.02
C TYR A 123 8.58 -4.37 13.06
N GLU A 124 9.63 -4.95 13.61
CA GLU A 124 10.48 -4.26 14.57
C GLU A 124 11.30 -3.17 13.89
N PHE A 125 11.46 -2.05 14.59
CA PHE A 125 12.23 -0.93 14.07
C PHE A 125 13.71 -1.28 13.93
N SER A 126 14.29 -0.93 12.78
CA SER A 126 15.74 -0.90 12.54
C SER A 126 16.10 0.33 11.70
N GLU A 127 17.35 0.80 11.77
CA GLU A 127 17.80 1.93 10.95
C GLU A 127 17.85 1.59 9.44
N GLU A 128 17.84 0.33 9.07
CA GLU A 128 17.75 -0.13 7.67
C GLU A 128 16.44 0.28 6.97
N ARG A 129 15.42 0.64 7.77
CA ARG A 129 14.15 1.17 7.27
C ARG A 129 14.25 2.59 6.71
N ILE A 130 15.38 3.26 6.89
CA ILE A 130 15.60 4.66 6.55
C ILE A 130 16.66 4.77 5.45
N ASP A 131 16.22 5.01 4.23
CA ASP A 131 17.12 5.33 3.12
C ASP A 131 17.43 6.84 3.11
N ARG A 132 18.49 7.22 3.83
CA ARG A 132 18.88 8.63 3.99
C ARG A 132 19.27 9.30 2.68
N GLU A 133 19.88 8.58 1.74
CA GLU A 133 20.30 9.14 0.45
C GLU A 133 19.08 9.51 -0.39
N THR A 134 18.14 8.59 -0.51
CA THR A 134 16.87 8.84 -1.20
C THR A 134 16.06 9.95 -0.52
N LEU A 135 16.01 10.00 0.82
CA LEU A 135 15.32 11.06 1.55
C LEU A 135 15.91 12.46 1.29
N LEU A 136 17.23 12.58 1.20
CA LEU A 136 17.87 13.86 0.85
C LEU A 136 17.47 14.31 -0.56
N HIS A 137 17.42 13.40 -1.52
CA HIS A 137 16.94 13.72 -2.86
C HIS A 137 15.44 14.10 -2.85
N GLN A 138 14.61 13.42 -2.07
CA GLN A 138 13.19 13.75 -1.91
C GLN A 138 12.98 15.12 -1.28
N LYS A 139 13.87 15.56 -0.38
CA LYS A 139 13.88 16.94 0.13
C LYS A 139 14.10 17.95 -0.98
N GLU A 140 15.05 17.70 -1.90
CA GLU A 140 15.25 18.57 -3.07
C GLU A 140 14.02 18.60 -4.00
N LEU A 141 13.35 17.47 -4.16
CA LEU A 141 12.10 17.42 -4.94
C LEU A 141 10.98 18.24 -4.27
N ARG A 142 10.87 18.16 -2.94
CA ARG A 142 9.91 18.97 -2.17
C ARG A 142 10.15 20.46 -2.38
N ASP A 143 11.40 20.91 -2.40
CA ASP A 143 11.76 22.31 -2.65
C ASP A 143 11.41 22.76 -4.10
N LYS A 144 11.21 21.79 -5.00
CA LYS A 144 10.72 22.00 -6.38
C LYS A 144 9.18 21.88 -6.52
N GLY A 145 8.44 21.80 -5.42
CA GLY A 145 6.98 21.75 -5.39
C GLY A 145 6.37 20.34 -5.42
N TYR A 146 7.17 19.29 -5.17
CA TYR A 146 6.65 17.93 -5.00
C TYR A 146 6.03 17.75 -3.61
N LEU A 147 4.90 17.04 -3.56
CA LEU A 147 4.25 16.62 -2.33
C LEU A 147 4.99 15.44 -1.70
N THR A 148 5.49 15.60 -0.48
CA THR A 148 6.11 14.50 0.26
C THR A 148 5.06 13.67 0.98
N ILE A 149 5.04 12.37 0.71
CA ILE A 149 4.04 11.44 1.22
C ILE A 149 4.75 10.29 1.93
N GLN A 150 4.39 10.06 3.20
CA GLN A 150 4.81 8.86 3.91
C GLN A 150 3.69 7.82 3.86
N TRP A 151 4.03 6.63 3.40
CA TRP A 151 3.15 5.47 3.44
C TRP A 151 3.24 4.81 4.81
N VAL A 152 2.08 4.46 5.36
CA VAL A 152 1.99 3.71 6.62
C VAL A 152 0.93 2.61 6.47
N PRO A 153 1.18 1.42 7.02
CA PRO A 153 0.20 0.35 7.03
C PRO A 153 -1.02 0.74 7.87
N GLY A 154 -2.17 0.24 7.48
CA GLY A 154 -3.42 0.44 8.20
C GLY A 154 -3.53 -0.43 9.42
N GLY A 155 -4.29 0.02 10.43
CA GLY A 155 -4.48 -0.72 11.67
C GLY A 155 -5.37 -1.95 11.52
N PHE A 156 -6.22 -1.99 10.51
CA PHE A 156 -6.99 -3.17 10.15
C PHE A 156 -6.34 -3.94 9.00
N ASP A 157 -5.91 -3.25 7.95
CA ASP A 157 -5.41 -3.92 6.75
C ASP A 157 -4.17 -4.77 7.03
N GLU A 158 -3.19 -4.25 7.77
CA GLU A 158 -1.95 -4.99 7.99
C GLU A 158 -2.15 -6.28 8.81
N PRO A 159 -2.88 -6.29 9.96
CA PRO A 159 -3.24 -7.54 10.63
C PRO A 159 -4.08 -8.47 9.73
N ARG A 160 -4.95 -7.94 8.89
CA ARG A 160 -5.73 -8.71 7.92
C ARG A 160 -4.84 -9.44 6.91
N GLN A 161 -3.78 -8.79 6.44
CA GLN A 161 -2.80 -9.42 5.55
C GLN A 161 -2.08 -10.61 6.21
N LEU A 162 -1.98 -10.62 7.54
CA LEU A 162 -1.33 -11.68 8.30
C LEU A 162 -2.28 -12.79 8.74
N MET A 163 -3.58 -12.49 8.97
CA MET A 163 -4.53 -13.41 9.60
C MET A 163 -5.73 -13.75 8.71
N GLY A 164 -6.06 -12.90 7.71
CA GLY A 164 -7.33 -12.94 7.01
C GLY A 164 -8.45 -12.23 7.76
N GLU A 165 -9.51 -11.85 7.04
CA GLU A 165 -10.61 -11.04 7.59
C GLU A 165 -11.37 -11.74 8.70
N GLU A 166 -11.72 -13.02 8.49
CA GLU A 166 -12.55 -13.78 9.41
C GLU A 166 -11.82 -14.03 10.73
N GLU A 167 -10.59 -14.54 10.66
CA GLU A 167 -9.78 -14.83 11.86
C GLU A 167 -9.42 -13.56 12.61
N LEU A 168 -9.10 -12.45 11.92
CA LEU A 168 -8.85 -11.16 12.54
C LEU A 168 -10.07 -10.66 13.32
N CYS A 169 -11.26 -10.70 12.72
CA CYS A 169 -12.49 -10.28 13.39
C CYS A 169 -12.80 -11.11 14.62
N ILE A 170 -12.58 -12.43 14.56
CA ILE A 170 -12.74 -13.33 15.70
C ILE A 170 -11.70 -13.02 16.78
N ALA A 171 -10.42 -12.89 16.39
CA ALA A 171 -9.32 -12.62 17.31
C ALA A 171 -9.46 -11.29 18.07
N CYS A 172 -10.13 -10.28 17.50
CA CYS A 172 -10.45 -9.05 18.24
C CYS A 172 -11.24 -9.29 19.52
N TYR A 173 -12.00 -10.39 19.60
CA TYR A 173 -12.79 -10.77 20.78
C TYR A 173 -12.16 -11.89 21.59
N GLU A 174 -11.58 -12.89 20.94
CA GLU A 174 -11.09 -14.09 21.60
C GLU A 174 -9.62 -13.98 22.00
N GLU A 175 -8.82 -13.22 21.26
CA GLU A 175 -7.38 -13.05 21.45
C GLU A 175 -6.97 -11.56 21.45
N PRO A 176 -7.60 -10.69 22.27
CA PRO A 176 -7.38 -9.24 22.21
C PRO A 176 -5.92 -8.84 22.51
N GLU A 177 -5.19 -9.67 23.29
CA GLU A 177 -3.78 -9.44 23.60
C GLU A 177 -2.89 -9.62 22.36
N LEU A 178 -3.21 -10.59 21.48
CA LEU A 178 -2.54 -10.78 20.20
C LEU A 178 -2.71 -9.53 19.30
N ILE A 179 -3.95 -9.08 19.15
CA ILE A 179 -4.25 -7.92 18.32
C ILE A 179 -3.59 -6.66 18.86
N ALA A 180 -3.65 -6.46 20.19
CA ALA A 180 -2.99 -5.33 20.82
C ALA A 180 -1.47 -5.33 20.60
N ASP A 181 -0.80 -6.47 20.76
CA ASP A 181 0.66 -6.58 20.54
C ASP A 181 1.04 -6.36 19.06
N MET A 182 0.23 -6.84 18.11
CA MET A 182 0.41 -6.56 16.68
C MET A 182 0.32 -5.06 16.41
N LEU A 183 -0.76 -4.42 16.82
CA LEU A 183 -0.99 -2.99 16.56
C LEU A 183 0.06 -2.10 17.25
N GLU A 184 0.43 -2.43 18.48
CA GLU A 184 1.46 -1.69 19.21
C GLU A 184 2.83 -1.82 18.54
N THR A 185 3.21 -3.02 18.10
CA THR A 185 4.48 -3.26 17.43
C THR A 185 4.57 -2.50 16.11
N ILE A 186 3.54 -2.62 15.26
CA ILE A 186 3.47 -1.96 13.96
C ILE A 186 3.43 -0.43 14.14
N GLY A 187 2.54 0.06 15.01
CA GLY A 187 2.38 1.48 15.28
C GLY A 187 3.65 2.13 15.83
N ASN A 188 4.31 1.50 16.80
CA ASN A 188 5.58 1.99 17.36
C ASN A 188 6.69 2.07 16.31
N THR A 189 6.72 1.13 15.37
CA THR A 189 7.69 1.18 14.26
C THR A 189 7.35 2.31 13.29
N CYS A 190 6.09 2.48 12.92
CA CYS A 190 5.66 3.62 12.08
C CYS A 190 6.06 4.97 12.71
N VAL A 191 5.82 5.16 14.01
CA VAL A 191 6.19 6.39 14.72
C VAL A 191 7.70 6.62 14.64
N LYS A 192 8.51 5.62 14.95
CA LYS A 192 9.99 5.74 14.90
C LYS A 192 10.51 6.03 13.49
N VAL A 193 9.95 5.37 12.47
CA VAL A 193 10.29 5.64 11.07
C VAL A 193 9.94 7.08 10.71
N MET A 194 8.74 7.54 11.01
CA MET A 194 8.31 8.90 10.72
C MET A 194 9.16 9.96 11.45
N GLU A 195 9.55 9.71 12.70
CA GLU A 195 10.45 10.58 13.45
C GLU A 195 11.81 10.72 12.72
N ARG A 196 12.41 9.60 12.31
CA ARG A 196 13.69 9.61 11.55
C ARG A 196 13.56 10.28 10.19
N VAL A 197 12.46 10.02 9.47
CA VAL A 197 12.19 10.69 8.19
C VAL A 197 12.04 12.19 8.39
N ALA A 198 11.26 12.62 9.39
CA ALA A 198 10.98 14.04 9.67
C ALA A 198 12.24 14.83 10.08
N GLU A 199 13.27 14.18 10.64
CA GLU A 199 14.59 14.81 10.89
C GLU A 199 15.28 15.23 9.58
N ILE A 200 14.96 14.60 8.44
CA ILE A 200 15.61 14.82 7.15
C ILE A 200 14.74 15.66 6.22
N VAL A 201 13.46 15.29 6.09
CA VAL A 201 12.51 15.90 5.17
C VAL A 201 11.12 16.03 5.82
N PRO A 202 10.47 17.21 5.74
CA PRO A 202 9.11 17.37 6.25
C PRO A 202 8.15 16.43 5.51
N ILE A 203 7.21 15.85 6.25
CA ILE A 203 6.12 15.02 5.73
C ILE A 203 4.91 15.93 5.49
N ASP A 204 4.43 16.03 4.25
CA ASP A 204 3.25 16.82 3.91
C ASP A 204 1.95 16.04 4.11
N CYS A 205 1.95 14.74 3.77
CA CYS A 205 0.80 13.85 3.87
C CYS A 205 1.19 12.47 4.39
N LEU A 206 0.27 11.84 5.12
CA LEU A 206 0.29 10.41 5.37
C LEU A 206 -0.67 9.72 4.40
N SER A 207 -0.22 8.64 3.78
CA SER A 207 -1.09 7.74 3.02
C SER A 207 -1.25 6.46 3.81
N ILE A 208 -2.46 6.19 4.27
CA ILE A 208 -2.80 5.01 5.05
C ILE A 208 -3.61 4.10 4.14
N HIS A 209 -3.15 2.87 3.98
CA HIS A 209 -3.89 1.87 3.24
C HIS A 209 -4.80 1.11 4.20
N GLU A 210 -6.10 1.16 3.93
CA GLU A 210 -7.13 0.45 4.68
C GLU A 210 -8.20 -0.08 3.73
N ASP A 211 -8.53 -1.36 3.82
CA ASP A 211 -9.60 -1.99 3.04
C ASP A 211 -10.97 -1.93 3.77
N LEU A 212 -11.12 -0.98 4.67
CA LEU A 212 -12.38 -0.72 5.36
C LEU A 212 -13.32 0.07 4.46
N SER A 213 -14.59 -0.33 4.42
CA SER A 213 -15.61 0.47 3.76
C SER A 213 -15.86 1.76 4.53
N LEU A 214 -15.67 2.90 3.86
CA LEU A 214 -15.95 4.23 4.40
C LEU A 214 -17.43 4.64 4.22
N ILE A 215 -18.29 3.72 3.79
CA ILE A 215 -19.71 4.00 3.50
C ILE A 215 -20.48 4.53 4.73
N HIS A 216 -19.97 4.27 5.92
CA HIS A 216 -20.57 4.70 7.18
C HIS A 216 -19.99 6.01 7.73
N ILE A 217 -19.00 6.59 7.06
CA ILE A 217 -18.40 7.86 7.43
C ILE A 217 -19.10 9.00 6.71
#